data_b6119092d7ab51550614cae8afbf86ab
#
_entry.id   b6119092d7ab51550614cae8afbf86ab
#
_cell.length_a   1.000
_cell.length_b   1.000
_cell.length_c   1.000
_cell.angle_alpha   90.00
_cell.angle_beta   90.00
_cell.angle_gamma   90.00
#
_symmetry.space_group_name_H-M   'P 1'
#
loop_
_entity.id
_entity.type
_entity.pdbx_description
1 polymer ?
#
loop_
_entity_poly.entity_id
_entity_poly.type
_entity_poly.pdbx_seq_one_letter_code
_entity_poly.pdbx_strand_id
1 'polypeptide(L)'
;MEEKPIILTYQPADVRQMLRDCQGYDFLSIRDNAILTVLFETGVRCWELCCIQKKDIHDDFIVIHGKNHKQRVIPVTPLLQKALLRYYHAMENYFYLKSVDDYCFLSFHGRQLTVEAVEHIVKRHGKGITGVRVSPHTCRHFFAQQQVKMGTDVYTISRLLGHENIQITQTYLRSLRNEDLIQVAQKRSVLMNL
;
A
#
# COMPACT_ATOMS: atom_id res chain seq x y z
N MET A 1 -13.70 -13.79 -28.12
CA MET A 1 -13.56 -12.92 -26.91
C MET A 1 -12.07 -12.84 -26.60
N GLU A 2 -11.49 -11.65 -26.77
CA GLU A 2 -10.08 -11.48 -26.39
C GLU A 2 -9.93 -11.65 -24.87
N GLU A 3 -9.09 -12.57 -24.45
CA GLU A 3 -8.71 -12.72 -23.05
C GLU A 3 -7.97 -11.47 -22.62
N LYS A 4 -8.54 -10.73 -21.68
CA LYS A 4 -7.84 -9.58 -21.09
C LYS A 4 -6.56 -10.07 -20.42
N PRO A 5 -5.41 -9.37 -20.63
CA PRO A 5 -4.12 -9.81 -20.13
C PRO A 5 -4.09 -9.91 -18.59
N ILE A 6 -3.33 -10.88 -18.08
CA ILE A 6 -3.05 -11.01 -16.64
C ILE A 6 -2.29 -9.77 -16.18
N ILE A 7 -2.72 -9.16 -15.07
CA ILE A 7 -2.06 -8.01 -14.48
C ILE A 7 -0.75 -8.48 -13.84
N LEU A 8 0.38 -8.06 -14.41
CA LEU A 8 1.69 -8.32 -13.84
C LEU A 8 1.94 -7.40 -12.62
N THR A 9 2.53 -7.97 -11.58
CA THR A 9 2.88 -7.24 -10.36
C THR A 9 4.19 -7.77 -9.77
N TYR A 10 4.67 -7.10 -8.71
CA TYR A 10 5.85 -7.53 -7.97
C TYR A 10 5.74 -8.97 -7.46
N GLN A 11 6.88 -9.65 -7.36
CA GLN A 11 6.99 -10.87 -6.58
C GLN A 11 7.16 -10.52 -5.09
N PRO A 12 6.77 -11.40 -4.15
CA PRO A 12 7.01 -11.16 -2.72
C PRO A 12 8.48 -10.91 -2.36
N ALA A 13 9.41 -11.47 -3.14
CA ALA A 13 10.85 -11.23 -2.99
C ALA A 13 11.23 -9.78 -3.31
N ASP A 14 10.65 -9.20 -4.36
CA ASP A 14 10.88 -7.81 -4.77
C ASP A 14 10.43 -6.84 -3.68
N VAL A 15 9.23 -7.07 -3.13
CA VAL A 15 8.69 -6.22 -2.04
C VAL A 15 9.56 -6.29 -0.80
N ARG A 16 10.01 -7.49 -0.41
CA ARG A 16 10.94 -7.65 0.71
C ARG A 16 12.27 -6.93 0.46
N GLN A 17 12.78 -6.95 -0.77
CA GLN A 17 13.98 -6.22 -1.15
C GLN A 17 13.78 -4.71 -1.03
N MET A 18 12.70 -4.16 -1.62
CA MET A 18 12.38 -2.74 -1.55
C MET A 18 12.29 -2.24 -0.09
N LEU A 19 11.64 -3.01 0.79
CA LEU A 19 11.54 -2.67 2.21
C LEU A 19 12.87 -2.78 2.96
N ARG A 20 13.74 -3.73 2.60
CA ARG A 20 15.10 -3.83 3.17
C ARG A 20 15.98 -2.65 2.76
N ASP A 21 15.88 -2.19 1.52
CA ASP A 21 16.68 -1.07 1.01
C ASP A 21 16.35 0.25 1.73
N CYS A 22 15.23 0.32 2.45
CA CYS A 22 14.81 1.46 3.26
C CYS A 22 15.17 1.30 4.75
N GLN A 23 16.01 0.37 5.18
CA GLN A 23 16.33 0.11 6.59
C GLN A 23 17.39 1.05 7.19
N GLY A 24 17.55 2.27 6.67
CA GLY A 24 18.38 3.31 7.25
C GLY A 24 17.82 3.89 8.56
N TYR A 25 18.67 4.68 9.25
CA TYR A 25 18.31 5.37 10.49
C TYR A 25 18.05 6.88 10.28
N ASP A 26 18.34 7.39 9.09
CA ASP A 26 18.05 8.77 8.73
C ASP A 26 16.56 8.99 8.42
N PHE A 27 16.13 10.24 8.52
CA PHE A 27 14.73 10.62 8.30
C PHE A 27 14.18 10.15 6.94
N LEU A 28 14.97 10.30 5.87
CA LEU A 28 14.50 9.96 4.52
C LEU A 28 14.30 8.46 4.34
N SER A 29 15.22 7.65 4.85
CA SER A 29 15.12 6.18 4.82
C SER A 29 13.91 5.69 5.62
N ILE A 30 13.69 6.24 6.82
CA ILE A 30 12.55 5.90 7.68
C ILE A 30 11.24 6.32 7.03
N ARG A 31 11.18 7.51 6.44
CA ARG A 31 10.02 8.01 5.69
C ARG A 31 9.69 7.10 4.51
N ASP A 32 10.69 6.76 3.71
CA ASP A 32 10.50 5.93 2.51
C ASP A 32 10.02 4.53 2.87
N ASN A 33 10.54 3.96 3.98
CA ASN A 33 10.05 2.69 4.52
C ASN A 33 8.56 2.79 4.89
N ALA A 34 8.15 3.84 5.60
CA ALA A 34 6.75 4.04 5.98
C ALA A 34 5.85 4.24 4.75
N ILE A 35 6.29 5.01 3.74
CA ILE A 35 5.56 5.19 2.47
C ILE A 35 5.35 3.86 1.75
N LEU A 36 6.41 3.07 1.58
CA LEU A 36 6.32 1.76 0.93
C LEU A 36 5.42 0.81 1.72
N THR A 37 5.52 0.82 3.06
CA THR A 37 4.67 0.01 3.92
C THR A 37 3.20 0.38 3.72
N VAL A 38 2.84 1.66 3.71
CA VAL A 38 1.46 2.10 3.43
C VAL A 38 1.00 1.63 2.05
N LEU A 39 1.82 1.81 1.01
CA LEU A 39 1.45 1.42 -0.34
C LEU A 39 1.19 -0.09 -0.46
N PHE A 40 2.04 -0.93 0.15
CA PHE A 40 1.92 -2.39 0.08
C PHE A 40 0.88 -2.98 1.03
N GLU A 41 0.65 -2.38 2.21
CA GLU A 41 -0.32 -2.87 3.19
C GLU A 41 -1.76 -2.43 2.93
N THR A 42 -1.95 -1.35 2.17
CA THR A 42 -3.27 -0.73 2.03
C THR A 42 -3.75 -0.61 0.58
N GLY A 43 -2.83 -0.63 -0.38
CA GLY A 43 -3.16 -0.44 -1.79
C GLY A 43 -3.77 0.92 -2.12
N VAL A 44 -3.56 1.97 -1.29
CA VAL A 44 -4.03 3.34 -1.57
C VAL A 44 -3.45 3.87 -2.88
N ARG A 45 -4.17 4.79 -3.52
CA ARG A 45 -3.64 5.49 -4.69
C ARG A 45 -2.53 6.46 -4.28
N CYS A 46 -1.54 6.66 -5.15
CA CYS A 46 -0.43 7.56 -4.88
C CYS A 46 -0.90 8.95 -4.44
N TRP A 47 -1.86 9.53 -5.16
CA TRP A 47 -2.45 10.82 -4.80
C TRP A 47 -3.13 10.80 -3.43
N GLU A 48 -3.89 9.74 -3.13
CA GLU A 48 -4.55 9.59 -1.82
C GLU A 48 -3.52 9.56 -0.68
N LEU A 49 -2.39 8.83 -0.86
CA LEU A 49 -1.29 8.79 0.10
C LEU A 49 -0.73 10.20 0.36
N CYS A 50 -0.50 10.99 -0.69
CA CYS A 50 0.01 12.36 -0.56
C CYS A 50 -0.98 13.27 0.19
N CYS A 51 -2.27 12.97 0.16
CA CYS A 51 -3.33 13.77 0.78
C CYS A 51 -3.68 13.35 2.21
N ILE A 52 -3.10 12.26 2.75
CA ILE A 52 -3.34 11.85 4.15
C ILE A 52 -2.82 12.95 5.08
N GLN A 53 -3.70 13.47 5.94
CA GLN A 53 -3.33 14.42 7.00
C GLN A 53 -3.06 13.68 8.30
N LYS A 54 -2.34 14.33 9.22
CA LYS A 54 -2.05 13.75 10.56
C LYS A 54 -3.34 13.37 11.30
N LYS A 55 -4.38 14.18 11.20
CA LYS A 55 -5.71 13.94 11.83
C LYS A 55 -6.46 12.74 11.26
N ASP A 56 -6.11 12.26 10.07
CA ASP A 56 -6.75 11.12 9.41
C ASP A 56 -6.21 9.77 9.91
N ILE A 57 -5.10 9.79 10.66
CA ILE A 57 -4.46 8.60 11.23
C ILE A 57 -5.01 8.37 12.63
N HIS A 58 -5.66 7.24 12.82
CA HIS A 58 -6.17 6.75 14.10
C HIS A 58 -5.44 5.45 14.49
N ASP A 59 -5.63 5.00 15.71
CA ASP A 59 -4.93 3.80 16.21
C ASP A 59 -5.26 2.55 15.39
N ASP A 60 -6.52 2.37 15.00
CA ASP A 60 -7.02 1.17 14.33
C ASP A 60 -7.28 1.36 12.83
N PHE A 61 -7.34 2.60 12.34
CA PHE A 61 -7.70 2.88 10.96
C PHE A 61 -7.14 4.20 10.45
N ILE A 62 -7.08 4.34 9.12
CA ILE A 62 -6.78 5.58 8.42
C ILE A 62 -7.99 5.99 7.59
N VAL A 63 -8.38 7.25 7.66
CA VAL A 63 -9.41 7.83 6.78
C VAL A 63 -8.76 8.26 5.47
N ILE A 64 -9.23 7.70 4.37
CA ILE A 64 -8.77 8.05 3.02
C ILE A 64 -9.82 8.90 2.32
N HIS A 65 -9.42 10.08 1.92
CA HIS A 65 -10.22 11.01 1.14
C HIS A 65 -10.04 10.72 -0.36
N GLY A 66 -11.08 10.24 -1.00
CA GLY A 66 -11.12 9.97 -2.44
C GLY A 66 -11.67 11.14 -3.25
N LYS A 67 -11.85 10.91 -4.55
CA LYS A 67 -12.51 11.88 -5.44
C LYS A 67 -13.99 12.08 -5.04
N ASN A 68 -14.55 13.27 -5.38
CA ASN A 68 -15.96 13.60 -5.14
C ASN A 68 -16.39 13.49 -3.66
N HIS A 69 -15.53 13.91 -2.74
CA HIS A 69 -15.77 13.87 -1.29
C HIS A 69 -16.10 12.47 -0.71
N LYS A 70 -15.85 11.41 -1.47
CA LYS A 70 -15.98 10.04 -0.97
C LYS A 70 -14.87 9.73 0.01
N GLN A 71 -15.24 9.12 1.12
CA GLN A 71 -14.28 8.65 2.13
C GLN A 71 -14.39 7.14 2.29
N ARG A 72 -13.29 6.51 2.66
CA ARG A 72 -13.24 5.14 3.12
C ARG A 72 -12.24 4.99 4.24
N VAL A 73 -12.42 3.97 5.03
CA VAL A 73 -11.51 3.60 6.12
C VAL A 73 -10.68 2.41 5.67
N ILE A 74 -9.41 2.42 6.00
CA ILE A 74 -8.52 1.26 5.87
C ILE A 74 -7.97 0.89 7.25
N PRO A 75 -7.90 -0.42 7.58
CA PRO A 75 -7.39 -0.85 8.87
C PRO A 75 -5.88 -0.60 8.97
N VAL A 76 -5.42 -0.29 10.17
CA VAL A 76 -4.00 -0.21 10.51
C VAL A 76 -3.56 -1.57 11.06
N THR A 77 -2.71 -2.27 10.32
CA THR A 77 -2.08 -3.51 10.80
C THR A 77 -0.97 -3.20 11.81
N PRO A 78 -0.61 -4.14 12.71
CA PRO A 78 0.51 -3.92 13.64
C PRO A 78 1.83 -3.56 12.94
N LEU A 79 2.07 -4.10 11.75
CA LEU A 79 3.24 -3.77 10.94
C LEU A 79 3.20 -2.31 10.47
N LEU A 80 2.05 -1.88 9.96
CA LEU A 80 1.82 -0.51 9.51
C LEU A 80 1.92 0.47 10.68
N GLN A 81 1.31 0.17 11.83
CA GLN A 81 1.38 0.97 13.04
C GLN A 81 2.84 1.19 13.47
N LYS A 82 3.63 0.11 13.52
CA LYS A 82 5.06 0.19 13.85
C LYS A 82 5.84 1.09 12.90
N ALA A 83 5.58 1.01 11.59
CA ALA A 83 6.23 1.82 10.58
C ALA A 83 5.85 3.31 10.74
N LEU A 84 4.58 3.61 10.97
CA LEU A 84 4.09 4.98 11.19
C LEU A 84 4.65 5.59 12.48
N LEU A 85 4.65 4.86 13.59
CA LEU A 85 5.22 5.34 14.86
C LEU A 85 6.71 5.68 14.73
N ARG A 86 7.48 4.79 14.06
CA ARG A 86 8.89 5.04 13.80
C ARG A 86 9.08 6.29 12.94
N TYR A 87 8.24 6.48 11.93
CA TYR A 87 8.29 7.64 11.05
C TYR A 87 7.93 8.93 11.81
N TYR A 88 6.86 8.94 12.62
CA TYR A 88 6.48 10.11 13.40
C TYR A 88 7.59 10.54 14.36
N HIS A 89 8.19 9.62 15.07
CA HIS A 89 9.31 9.91 15.95
C HIS A 89 10.52 10.51 15.18
N ALA A 90 10.86 9.95 14.02
CA ALA A 90 11.93 10.49 13.18
C ALA A 90 11.58 11.88 12.63
N MET A 91 10.32 12.11 12.26
CA MET A 91 9.81 13.39 11.76
C MET A 91 9.88 14.46 12.83
N GLU A 92 9.44 14.20 14.06
CA GLU A 92 9.50 15.14 15.19
C GLU A 92 10.94 15.55 15.49
N ASN A 93 11.87 14.62 15.51
CA ASN A 93 13.29 14.89 15.72
C ASN A 93 13.90 15.71 14.57
N TYR A 94 13.58 15.35 13.31
CA TYR A 94 14.14 16.01 12.13
C TYR A 94 13.65 17.47 11.97
N PHE A 95 12.38 17.70 12.29
CA PHE A 95 11.75 19.02 12.19
C PHE A 95 11.63 19.73 13.55
N TYR A 96 12.41 19.35 14.54
CA TYR A 96 12.37 19.98 15.85
C TYR A 96 12.42 21.51 15.73
N LEU A 97 11.44 22.20 16.35
CA LEU A 97 11.24 23.65 16.30
C LEU A 97 11.01 24.24 14.88
N LYS A 98 10.74 23.44 13.88
CA LYS A 98 10.40 23.93 12.53
C LYS A 98 8.91 23.81 12.27
N SER A 99 8.35 24.82 11.59
CA SER A 99 6.97 24.73 11.08
C SER A 99 6.93 23.81 9.87
N VAL A 100 5.96 22.88 9.85
CA VAL A 100 5.75 21.93 8.77
C VAL A 100 4.27 21.83 8.40
N ASP A 101 3.97 21.33 7.22
CA ASP A 101 2.60 21.10 6.77
C ASP A 101 1.90 20.01 7.60
N ASP A 102 0.57 20.03 7.65
CA ASP A 102 -0.25 19.09 8.44
C ASP A 102 -0.49 17.73 7.75
N TYR A 103 0.26 17.45 6.68
CA TYR A 103 0.19 16.17 6.01
C TYR A 103 0.99 15.08 6.74
N CYS A 104 0.53 13.82 6.56
CA CYS A 104 1.21 12.68 7.17
C CYS A 104 2.64 12.56 6.63
N PHE A 105 2.82 12.57 5.30
CA PHE A 105 4.13 12.39 4.68
C PHE A 105 4.70 13.69 4.15
N LEU A 106 5.92 14.01 4.59
CA LEU A 106 6.58 15.27 4.29
C LEU A 106 7.86 15.10 3.47
N SER A 107 8.13 16.09 2.63
CA SER A 107 9.44 16.26 2.00
C SER A 107 10.49 16.63 3.05
N PHE A 108 11.77 16.63 2.67
CA PHE A 108 12.86 17.08 3.56
C PHE A 108 12.79 18.57 3.93
N HIS A 109 11.94 19.34 3.27
CA HIS A 109 11.63 20.75 3.61
C HIS A 109 10.39 20.90 4.52
N GLY A 110 9.76 19.82 4.98
CA GLY A 110 8.56 19.87 5.80
C GLY A 110 7.27 20.21 5.02
N ARG A 111 7.27 20.08 3.70
CA ARG A 111 6.11 20.31 2.83
C ARG A 111 5.47 19.00 2.41
N GLN A 112 4.18 19.06 2.06
CA GLN A 112 3.45 17.92 1.48
C GLN A 112 4.27 17.24 0.37
N LEU A 113 4.27 15.91 0.34
CA LEU A 113 4.85 15.16 -0.78
C LEU A 113 3.99 15.27 -2.03
N THR A 114 4.63 15.37 -3.19
CA THR A 114 3.97 15.28 -4.49
C THR A 114 3.89 13.83 -4.98
N VAL A 115 3.00 13.57 -5.93
CA VAL A 115 2.88 12.27 -6.59
C VAL A 115 4.20 11.85 -7.24
N GLU A 116 4.87 12.80 -7.90
CA GLU A 116 6.18 12.58 -8.55
C GLU A 116 7.25 12.18 -7.54
N ALA A 117 7.26 12.82 -6.36
CA ALA A 117 8.20 12.47 -5.29
C ALA A 117 8.00 11.02 -4.82
N VAL A 118 6.74 10.60 -4.61
CA VAL A 118 6.41 9.22 -4.23
C VAL A 118 6.77 8.23 -5.36
N GLU A 119 6.51 8.58 -6.62
CA GLU A 119 6.95 7.76 -7.76
C GLU A 119 8.47 7.58 -7.80
N HIS A 120 9.23 8.65 -7.53
CA HIS A 120 10.69 8.58 -7.46
C HIS A 120 11.17 7.70 -6.30
N ILE A 121 10.51 7.76 -5.13
CA ILE A 121 10.80 6.86 -4.00
C ILE A 121 10.62 5.40 -4.42
N VAL A 122 9.46 5.07 -4.99
CA VAL A 122 9.16 3.69 -5.44
C VAL A 122 10.19 3.23 -6.49
N LYS A 123 10.49 4.06 -7.48
CA LYS A 123 11.49 3.74 -8.54
C LYS A 123 12.89 3.52 -7.96
N ARG A 124 13.30 4.33 -6.99
CA ARG A 124 14.62 4.22 -6.35
C ARG A 124 14.80 2.89 -5.66
N HIS A 125 13.82 2.49 -4.82
CA HIS A 125 13.88 1.25 -4.05
C HIS A 125 13.52 0.00 -4.88
N GLY A 126 12.87 0.19 -6.02
CA GLY A 126 12.62 -0.89 -7.00
C GLY A 126 13.68 -1.02 -8.09
N LYS A 127 14.84 -0.36 -7.94
CA LYS A 127 15.93 -0.45 -8.90
C LYS A 127 16.41 -1.91 -9.05
N GLY A 128 16.47 -2.39 -10.29
CA GLY A 128 16.88 -3.77 -10.62
C GLY A 128 15.71 -4.76 -10.72
N ILE A 129 14.50 -4.39 -10.32
CA ILE A 129 13.32 -5.22 -10.57
C ILE A 129 12.99 -5.18 -12.06
N THR A 130 12.83 -6.35 -12.66
CA THR A 130 12.50 -6.52 -14.09
C THR A 130 11.17 -7.24 -14.27
N GLY A 131 10.62 -7.17 -15.50
CA GLY A 131 9.36 -7.85 -15.84
C GLY A 131 8.08 -7.15 -15.40
N VAL A 132 8.18 -6.08 -14.59
CA VAL A 132 7.05 -5.25 -14.18
C VAL A 132 7.41 -3.77 -14.19
N ARG A 133 6.40 -2.91 -14.36
CA ARG A 133 6.59 -1.46 -14.20
C ARG A 133 6.73 -1.12 -12.72
N VAL A 134 7.87 -0.55 -12.34
CA VAL A 134 8.11 -0.09 -10.96
C VAL A 134 7.35 1.23 -10.73
N SER A 135 6.23 1.16 -10.01
CA SER A 135 5.34 2.32 -9.76
C SER A 135 4.43 2.09 -8.55
N PRO A 136 3.88 3.17 -7.94
CA PRO A 136 2.87 3.04 -6.88
C PRO A 136 1.62 2.26 -7.33
N HIS A 137 1.27 2.33 -8.61
CA HIS A 137 0.14 1.57 -9.15
C HIS A 137 0.40 0.06 -9.11
N THR A 138 1.64 -0.36 -9.38
CA THR A 138 2.05 -1.77 -9.24
C THR A 138 2.04 -2.24 -7.79
N CYS A 139 2.36 -1.36 -6.82
CA CYS A 139 2.19 -1.67 -5.38
C CYS A 139 0.73 -1.98 -5.05
N ARG A 140 -0.20 -1.17 -5.57
CA ARG A 140 -1.64 -1.39 -5.41
C ARG A 140 -2.12 -2.69 -6.08
N HIS A 141 -1.60 -3.03 -7.25
CA HIS A 141 -1.88 -4.31 -7.90
C HIS A 141 -1.37 -5.48 -7.05
N PHE A 142 -0.17 -5.36 -6.49
CA PHE A 142 0.38 -6.34 -5.58
C PHE A 142 -0.53 -6.56 -4.37
N PHE A 143 -0.93 -5.48 -3.68
CA PHE A 143 -1.87 -5.56 -2.56
C PHE A 143 -3.15 -6.32 -2.95
N ALA A 144 -3.79 -5.92 -4.06
CA ALA A 144 -5.02 -6.54 -4.52
C ALA A 144 -4.84 -8.04 -4.78
N GLN A 145 -3.77 -8.44 -5.49
CA GLN A 145 -3.50 -9.85 -5.77
C GLN A 145 -3.18 -10.65 -4.50
N GLN A 146 -2.44 -10.08 -3.55
CA GLN A 146 -2.16 -10.76 -2.28
C GLN A 146 -3.45 -10.95 -1.47
N GLN A 147 -4.35 -9.96 -1.42
CA GLN A 147 -5.64 -10.10 -0.76
C GLN A 147 -6.47 -11.24 -1.39
N VAL A 148 -6.50 -11.32 -2.72
CA VAL A 148 -7.17 -12.41 -3.43
C VAL A 148 -6.53 -13.77 -3.08
N LYS A 149 -5.20 -13.89 -3.07
CA LYS A 149 -4.47 -15.11 -2.69
C LYS A 149 -4.68 -15.52 -1.23
N MET A 150 -4.87 -14.56 -0.34
CA MET A 150 -5.24 -14.81 1.05
C MET A 150 -6.72 -15.21 1.21
N GLY A 151 -7.50 -15.16 0.13
CA GLY A 151 -8.90 -15.55 0.11
C GLY A 151 -9.85 -14.45 0.64
N THR A 152 -9.42 -13.19 0.67
CA THR A 152 -10.32 -12.07 0.94
C THR A 152 -11.34 -11.96 -0.18
N ASP A 153 -12.61 -11.79 0.14
CA ASP A 153 -13.67 -11.68 -0.85
C ASP A 153 -13.54 -10.40 -1.70
N VAL A 154 -14.03 -10.48 -2.94
CA VAL A 154 -13.88 -9.40 -3.93
C VAL A 154 -14.56 -8.10 -3.51
N TYR A 155 -15.67 -8.20 -2.78
CA TYR A 155 -16.38 -7.01 -2.30
C TYR A 155 -15.54 -6.27 -1.25
N THR A 156 -14.99 -6.99 -0.28
CA THR A 156 -14.09 -6.42 0.74
C THR A 156 -12.86 -5.77 0.08
N ILE A 157 -12.21 -6.45 -0.87
CA ILE A 157 -11.07 -5.88 -1.61
C ILE A 157 -11.49 -4.60 -2.36
N SER A 158 -12.65 -4.61 -3.02
CA SER A 158 -13.19 -3.46 -3.74
C SER A 158 -13.39 -2.26 -2.80
N ARG A 159 -13.94 -2.50 -1.61
CA ARG A 159 -14.15 -1.47 -0.58
C ARG A 159 -12.83 -0.90 -0.07
N LEU A 160 -11.85 -1.75 0.28
CA LEU A 160 -10.51 -1.32 0.73
C LEU A 160 -9.81 -0.46 -0.33
N LEU A 161 -9.87 -0.90 -1.58
CA LEU A 161 -9.29 -0.15 -2.70
C LEU A 161 -10.08 1.11 -3.09
N GLY A 162 -11.35 1.21 -2.74
CA GLY A 162 -12.22 2.29 -3.17
C GLY A 162 -12.47 2.25 -4.67
N HIS A 163 -12.78 1.07 -5.22
CA HIS A 163 -13.27 0.92 -6.57
C HIS A 163 -14.76 1.22 -6.62
N GLU A 164 -15.18 2.09 -7.54
CA GLU A 164 -16.61 2.37 -7.78
C GLU A 164 -17.31 1.19 -8.45
N ASN A 165 -16.57 0.46 -9.29
CA ASN A 165 -17.06 -0.72 -9.98
C ASN A 165 -16.28 -1.97 -9.54
N ILE A 166 -16.99 -2.94 -8.99
CA ILE A 166 -16.43 -4.23 -8.54
C ILE A 166 -15.76 -5.01 -9.68
N GLN A 167 -16.18 -4.79 -10.92
CA GLN A 167 -15.57 -5.42 -12.10
C GLN A 167 -14.07 -5.14 -12.20
N ILE A 168 -13.62 -3.96 -11.74
CA ILE A 168 -12.19 -3.63 -11.68
C ILE A 168 -11.47 -4.59 -10.73
N THR A 169 -12.08 -4.90 -9.59
CA THR A 169 -11.50 -5.84 -8.62
C THR A 169 -11.56 -7.28 -9.13
N GLN A 170 -12.59 -7.67 -9.86
CA GLN A 170 -12.71 -9.01 -10.46
C GLN A 170 -11.58 -9.34 -11.44
N THR A 171 -10.93 -8.33 -12.02
CA THR A 171 -9.76 -8.58 -12.89
C THR A 171 -8.62 -9.27 -12.16
N TYR A 172 -8.49 -9.08 -10.84
CA TYR A 172 -7.47 -9.74 -10.04
C TYR A 172 -7.74 -11.24 -9.81
N LEU A 173 -8.99 -11.69 -9.86
CA LEU A 173 -9.33 -13.11 -9.76
C LEU A 173 -8.67 -13.94 -10.86
N ARG A 174 -8.44 -13.34 -12.03
CA ARG A 174 -7.78 -14.01 -13.15
C ARG A 174 -6.31 -14.30 -12.90
N SER A 175 -5.71 -13.63 -11.93
CA SER A 175 -4.32 -13.89 -11.54
C SER A 175 -4.16 -15.09 -10.60
N LEU A 176 -5.27 -15.67 -10.10
CA LEU A 176 -5.26 -16.89 -9.30
C LEU A 176 -4.89 -18.07 -10.18
N ARG A 177 -3.91 -18.84 -9.75
CA ARG A 177 -3.58 -20.14 -10.31
C ARG A 177 -4.37 -21.23 -9.57
N ASN A 178 -4.50 -22.41 -10.18
CA ASN A 178 -5.15 -23.53 -9.52
C ASN A 178 -4.54 -23.88 -8.16
N GLU A 179 -3.24 -23.72 -8.02
CA GLU A 179 -2.50 -23.91 -6.77
C GLU A 179 -2.96 -22.93 -5.68
N ASP A 180 -3.16 -21.65 -6.02
CA ASP A 180 -3.68 -20.62 -5.10
C ASP A 180 -5.10 -20.98 -4.64
N LEU A 181 -5.96 -21.46 -5.56
CA LEU A 181 -7.33 -21.91 -5.26
C LEU A 181 -7.35 -23.11 -4.30
N ILE A 182 -6.48 -24.09 -4.53
CA ILE A 182 -6.34 -25.27 -3.66
C ILE A 182 -5.93 -24.83 -2.24
N GLN A 183 -4.93 -23.95 -2.11
CA GLN A 183 -4.49 -23.45 -0.81
C GLN A 183 -5.59 -22.69 -0.06
N VAL A 184 -6.35 -21.84 -0.76
CA VAL A 184 -7.49 -21.12 -0.17
C VAL A 184 -8.57 -22.10 0.29
N ALA A 185 -8.92 -23.10 -0.52
CA ALA A 185 -9.92 -24.09 -0.18
C ALA A 185 -9.50 -24.94 1.03
N GLN A 186 -8.23 -25.36 1.10
CA GLN A 186 -7.71 -26.14 2.24
C GLN A 186 -7.76 -25.36 3.57
N LYS A 187 -7.42 -24.08 3.56
CA LYS A 187 -7.48 -23.19 4.75
C LYS A 187 -8.92 -22.91 5.20
N ARG A 188 -9.90 -23.06 4.32
CA ARG A 188 -11.32 -22.76 4.54
C ARG A 188 -12.18 -24.01 4.49
N SER A 189 -11.67 -25.14 4.99
CA SER A 189 -12.47 -26.37 5.11
C SER A 189 -13.71 -26.09 5.96
N VAL A 190 -14.90 -26.31 5.40
CA VAL A 190 -16.17 -26.06 6.10
C VAL A 190 -16.26 -26.89 7.38
N LEU A 191 -15.87 -28.18 7.30
CA LEU A 191 -15.95 -29.09 8.45
C LEU A 191 -14.89 -28.82 9.53
N MET A 192 -13.74 -28.25 9.17
CA MET A 192 -12.71 -27.91 10.15
C MET A 192 -12.99 -26.58 10.90
N ASN A 193 -13.96 -25.80 10.43
CA ASN A 193 -14.35 -24.51 11.00
C ASN A 193 -15.74 -24.55 11.65
N LEU A 194 -16.31 -25.74 11.87
CA LEU A 194 -17.51 -25.99 12.66
C LEU A 194 -17.13 -26.26 14.10
#